data_757ed719c323d634f3cab03d9030a6cd
#
_entry.id   757ed719c323d634f3cab03d9030a6cd
#
_cell.length_a   1.000
_cell.length_b   1.000
_cell.length_c   1.000
_cell.angle_alpha   90.00
_cell.angle_beta   90.00
_cell.angle_gamma   90.00
#
_symmetry.space_group_name_H-M   'P 1'
#
loop_
_entity.id
_entity.type
_entity.pdbx_description
1 polymer ?
#
loop_
_entity_poly.entity_id
_entity_poly.type
_entity_poly.pdbx_seq_one_letter_code
_entity_poly.pdbx_strand_id
1 'polypeptide(L)'
;LGWSRGLGDVYKRQVFVDTAPVPEKPLGQAAGLGWQGKHTNLVSRELGNWFFIGSIFTTLEIEPDKLELDHCGSCQSCIDICPTDAFPKPYQIDARRCISYLTIEHRGSVDVELRSKIGNRIYGCDDCLAVCPWNKFAKAGSETRLYAREELKMPDLTEFVTLDDKGFREKFSGSPIKRIGRDR
;
A
#
# COMPACT_ATOMS: atom_id res chain seq x y z
N LEU A 1 -9.41 11.86 -14.42
CA LEU A 1 -8.45 12.99 -14.42
C LEU A 1 -9.21 14.27 -14.08
N GLY A 2 -9.20 14.62 -12.80
CA GLY A 2 -9.86 15.84 -12.34
C GLY A 2 -8.90 17.02 -12.35
N TRP A 3 -9.15 18.01 -13.21
CA TRP A 3 -8.50 19.30 -13.07
C TRP A 3 -9.19 20.06 -11.92
N SER A 4 -8.46 20.42 -10.90
CA SER A 4 -8.97 21.36 -9.90
C SER A 4 -9.09 22.74 -10.54
N ARG A 5 -10.33 23.22 -10.74
CA ARG A 5 -10.59 24.60 -11.15
C ARG A 5 -10.61 25.48 -9.89
N GLY A 6 -9.43 25.95 -9.49
CA GLY A 6 -9.34 27.02 -8.50
C GLY A 6 -9.65 28.37 -9.16
N LEU A 7 -10.41 29.20 -8.50
CA LEU A 7 -10.62 30.59 -8.90
C LEU A 7 -9.29 31.34 -8.89
N GLY A 8 -8.80 31.78 -10.05
CA GLY A 8 -7.65 32.67 -10.15
C GLY A 8 -6.27 32.02 -10.09
N ASP A 9 -6.16 30.70 -10.31
CA ASP A 9 -4.85 30.00 -10.32
C ASP A 9 -3.99 30.40 -11.52
N VAL A 10 -2.90 31.09 -11.25
CA VAL A 10 -1.84 31.39 -12.22
C VAL A 10 -1.08 30.11 -12.62
N TYR A 11 -1.11 29.07 -11.78
CA TYR A 11 -0.37 27.84 -11.96
C TYR A 11 -1.28 26.69 -12.40
N LYS A 12 -0.79 25.88 -13.32
CA LYS A 12 -1.43 24.60 -13.68
C LYS A 12 -1.02 23.55 -12.67
N ARG A 13 -1.97 22.71 -12.20
CA ARG A 13 -1.71 21.61 -11.29
C ARG A 13 -2.50 20.37 -11.64
N GLN A 14 -1.91 19.22 -11.39
CA GLN A 14 -2.53 17.92 -11.57
C GLN A 14 -2.21 17.05 -10.35
N VAL A 15 -3.23 16.42 -9.79
CA VAL A 15 -3.10 15.58 -8.58
C VAL A 15 -3.28 14.12 -8.97
N PHE A 16 -2.40 13.27 -8.47
CA PHE A 16 -2.43 11.84 -8.63
C PHE A 16 -2.39 11.14 -7.27
N VAL A 17 -3.31 10.22 -7.06
CA VAL A 17 -3.35 9.31 -5.91
C VAL A 17 -3.72 7.95 -6.48
N ASP A 18 -2.74 7.12 -6.80
CA ASP A 18 -2.91 5.78 -7.42
C ASP A 18 -3.85 5.78 -8.66
N THR A 19 -3.91 6.91 -9.38
CA THR A 19 -4.82 7.11 -10.53
C THR A 19 -4.12 7.18 -11.87
N ALA A 20 -2.80 7.11 -11.88
CA ALA A 20 -1.96 7.12 -13.07
C ALA A 20 -0.67 6.33 -12.80
N PRO A 21 0.09 5.94 -13.83
CA PRO A 21 1.37 5.24 -13.68
C PRO A 21 2.49 6.20 -13.19
N VAL A 22 2.28 6.79 -12.03
CA VAL A 22 3.24 7.68 -11.36
C VAL A 22 4.01 6.86 -10.33
N PRO A 23 5.35 6.88 -10.33
CA PRO A 23 6.15 6.16 -9.36
C PRO A 23 6.23 6.92 -8.03
N GLU A 24 5.16 6.93 -7.24
CA GLU A 24 5.02 7.76 -6.04
C GLU A 24 6.12 7.50 -5.01
N LYS A 25 6.55 6.26 -4.81
CA LYS A 25 7.59 5.94 -3.82
C LYS A 25 8.96 6.54 -4.19
N PRO A 26 9.48 6.36 -5.42
CA PRO A 26 10.69 7.05 -5.85
C PRO A 26 10.57 8.57 -5.82
N LEU A 27 9.42 9.13 -6.23
CA LEU A 27 9.19 10.57 -6.16
C LEU A 27 9.15 11.08 -4.72
N GLY A 28 8.49 10.35 -3.81
CA GLY A 28 8.47 10.69 -2.39
C GLY A 28 9.87 10.67 -1.77
N GLN A 29 10.72 9.72 -2.16
CA GLN A 29 12.13 9.70 -1.75
C GLN A 29 12.89 10.91 -2.32
N ALA A 30 12.72 11.21 -3.61
CA ALA A 30 13.36 12.36 -4.23
C ALA A 30 12.89 13.70 -3.66
N ALA A 31 11.67 13.76 -3.14
CA ALA A 31 11.09 14.91 -2.46
C ALA A 31 11.45 14.98 -0.96
N GLY A 32 12.35 14.14 -0.46
CA GLY A 32 12.79 14.20 0.94
C GLY A 32 11.79 13.70 1.97
N LEU A 33 10.67 13.05 1.56
CA LEU A 33 9.67 12.51 2.50
C LEU A 33 10.19 11.33 3.32
N GLY A 34 11.27 10.69 2.88
CA GLY A 34 11.84 9.52 3.51
C GLY A 34 12.70 8.72 2.53
N TRP A 35 12.92 7.47 2.80
CA TRP A 35 13.70 6.55 1.95
C TRP A 35 12.89 5.30 1.61
N GLN A 36 13.19 4.65 0.50
CA GLN A 36 12.68 3.32 0.23
C GLN A 36 13.43 2.32 1.11
N GLY A 37 12.71 1.71 2.05
CA GLY A 37 13.27 0.74 2.98
C GLY A 37 13.58 -0.61 2.32
N LYS A 38 14.20 -1.53 3.06
CA LYS A 38 14.52 -2.89 2.57
C LYS A 38 13.30 -3.67 2.09
N HIS A 39 12.09 -3.33 2.57
CA HIS A 39 10.80 -3.86 2.11
C HIS A 39 10.23 -3.13 0.87
N THR A 40 10.99 -2.26 0.23
CA THR A 40 10.63 -1.51 -0.99
C THR A 40 9.50 -0.48 -0.84
N ASN A 41 9.00 -0.24 0.37
CA ASN A 41 8.04 0.82 0.65
C ASN A 41 8.73 2.05 1.24
N LEU A 42 8.09 3.22 1.10
CA LEU A 42 8.62 4.47 1.65
C LEU A 42 8.53 4.45 3.17
N VAL A 43 9.59 4.89 3.83
CA VAL A 43 9.70 5.03 5.28
C VAL A 43 10.02 6.47 5.61
N SER A 44 9.28 7.06 6.52
CA SER A 44 9.51 8.41 7.03
C SER A 44 9.99 8.36 8.48
N ARG A 45 10.91 9.24 8.84
CA ARG A 45 11.35 9.40 10.24
C ARG A 45 10.24 9.89 11.16
N GLU A 46 9.26 10.61 10.62
CA GLU A 46 8.21 11.25 11.40
C GLU A 46 6.89 10.47 11.40
N LEU A 47 6.65 9.67 10.35
CA LEU A 47 5.36 9.03 10.09
C LEU A 47 5.43 7.49 10.09
N GLY A 48 6.63 6.91 10.20
CA GLY A 48 6.79 5.47 9.98
C GLY A 48 6.62 5.11 8.50
N ASN A 49 5.91 4.03 8.20
CA ASN A 49 5.68 3.58 6.82
C ASN A 49 4.19 3.35 6.49
N TRP A 50 3.27 3.75 7.38
CA TRP A 50 1.83 3.65 7.19
C TRP A 50 1.21 5.01 6.88
N PHE A 51 1.44 5.47 5.66
CA PHE A 51 0.84 6.69 5.14
C PHE A 51 0.56 6.56 3.64
N PHE A 52 -0.42 7.29 3.18
CA PHE A 52 -0.72 7.38 1.76
C PHE A 52 0.15 8.44 1.09
N ILE A 53 0.51 8.20 -0.16
CA ILE A 53 1.30 9.12 -0.97
C ILE A 53 0.40 9.69 -2.06
N GLY A 54 0.40 11.02 -2.19
CA GLY A 54 -0.21 11.72 -3.31
C GLY A 54 0.84 12.58 -4.00
N SER A 55 0.75 12.73 -5.32
CA SER A 55 1.65 13.56 -6.12
C SER A 55 0.90 14.74 -6.72
N ILE A 56 1.45 15.93 -6.56
CA ILE A 56 0.93 17.15 -7.18
C ILE A 56 1.98 17.66 -8.16
N PHE A 57 1.68 17.59 -9.44
CA PHE A 57 2.48 18.20 -10.48
C PHE A 57 2.01 19.64 -10.69
N THR A 58 2.93 20.60 -10.67
CA THR A 58 2.63 22.03 -10.78
C THR A 58 3.69 22.73 -11.62
N THR A 59 3.31 23.86 -12.20
CA THR A 59 4.27 24.78 -12.85
C THR A 59 4.85 25.81 -11.88
N LEU A 60 4.48 25.74 -10.60
CA LEU A 60 5.07 26.55 -9.55
C LEU A 60 6.52 26.10 -9.33
N GLU A 61 7.44 27.05 -9.32
CA GLU A 61 8.82 26.80 -8.91
C GLU A 61 8.88 26.69 -7.39
N ILE A 62 9.29 25.51 -6.92
CA ILE A 62 9.40 25.19 -5.50
C ILE A 62 10.82 24.69 -5.26
N GLU A 63 11.50 25.26 -4.28
CA GLU A 63 12.81 24.75 -3.86
C GLU A 63 12.70 23.31 -3.36
N PRO A 64 13.52 22.39 -3.87
CA PRO A 64 13.47 20.99 -3.45
C PRO A 64 13.96 20.82 -2.00
N ASP A 65 13.29 19.94 -1.27
CA ASP A 65 13.74 19.53 0.05
C ASP A 65 15.02 18.68 -0.04
N LYS A 66 15.75 18.60 1.08
CA LYS A 66 16.93 17.73 1.18
C LYS A 66 16.52 16.26 1.16
N LEU A 67 17.28 15.46 0.42
CA LEU A 67 17.10 14.02 0.41
C LEU A 67 17.29 13.44 1.82
N GLU A 68 16.41 12.53 2.20
CA GLU A 68 16.56 11.73 3.42
C GLU A 68 17.47 10.52 3.13
N LEU A 69 18.36 10.23 4.06
CA LEU A 69 19.24 9.07 3.96
C LEU A 69 18.51 7.79 4.39
N ASP A 70 19.04 6.65 3.96
CA ASP A 70 18.55 5.34 4.42
C ASP A 70 18.94 5.10 5.90
N HIS A 71 17.96 4.75 6.70
CA HIS A 71 18.12 4.43 8.11
C HIS A 71 17.71 2.97 8.46
N CYS A 72 17.64 2.07 7.48
CA CYS A 72 17.40 0.65 7.72
C CYS A 72 18.56 -0.02 8.48
N GLY A 73 19.79 0.44 8.28
CA GLY A 73 20.97 -0.10 8.95
C GLY A 73 21.11 -1.63 8.80
N SER A 74 21.41 -2.32 9.89
CA SER A 74 21.52 -3.78 9.92
C SER A 74 20.19 -4.52 10.07
N CYS A 75 19.08 -3.84 10.33
CA CYS A 75 17.76 -4.45 10.53
C CYS A 75 17.30 -5.23 9.28
N GLN A 76 16.79 -6.45 9.47
CA GLN A 76 16.21 -7.30 8.42
C GLN A 76 14.82 -7.83 8.76
N SER A 77 14.18 -7.35 9.83
CA SER A 77 12.91 -7.86 10.34
C SER A 77 11.81 -7.97 9.27
N CYS A 78 11.74 -7.02 8.32
CA CYS A 78 10.77 -7.06 7.25
C CYS A 78 11.03 -8.17 6.20
N ILE A 79 12.28 -8.58 6.06
CA ILE A 79 12.68 -9.70 5.18
C ILE A 79 12.33 -11.01 5.87
N ASP A 80 12.74 -11.15 7.14
CA ASP A 80 12.59 -12.35 7.93
C ASP A 80 11.13 -12.75 8.19
N ILE A 81 10.25 -11.75 8.32
CA ILE A 81 8.81 -11.98 8.59
C ILE A 81 8.03 -12.43 7.35
N CYS A 82 8.56 -12.27 6.14
CA CYS A 82 7.80 -12.51 4.93
C CYS A 82 7.45 -14.00 4.76
N PRO A 83 6.16 -14.39 4.78
CA PRO A 83 5.79 -15.82 4.78
C PRO A 83 6.15 -16.54 3.46
N THR A 84 6.28 -15.78 2.39
CA THR A 84 6.50 -16.30 1.03
C THR A 84 7.90 -16.05 0.51
N ASP A 85 8.80 -15.53 1.35
CA ASP A 85 10.18 -15.18 0.96
C ASP A 85 10.21 -14.29 -0.29
N ALA A 86 9.35 -13.25 -0.32
CA ALA A 86 9.20 -12.38 -1.47
C ALA A 86 10.38 -11.40 -1.66
N PHE A 87 11.31 -11.33 -0.72
CA PHE A 87 12.48 -10.46 -0.78
C PHE A 87 13.76 -11.29 -1.08
N PRO A 88 14.18 -11.42 -2.35
CA PRO A 88 15.40 -12.15 -2.70
C PRO A 88 16.67 -11.52 -2.11
N LYS A 89 16.64 -10.23 -1.88
CA LYS A 89 17.65 -9.45 -1.14
C LYS A 89 17.04 -8.12 -0.68
N PRO A 90 17.71 -7.39 0.25
CA PRO A 90 17.28 -6.05 0.67
C PRO A 90 17.02 -5.14 -0.53
N TYR A 91 15.98 -4.32 -0.44
CA TYR A 91 15.54 -3.34 -1.46
C TYR A 91 15.05 -3.95 -2.78
N GLN A 92 14.80 -5.25 -2.80
CA GLN A 92 14.22 -5.93 -3.96
C GLN A 92 13.06 -6.82 -3.55
N ILE A 93 12.00 -6.82 -4.35
CA ILE A 93 10.84 -7.67 -4.15
C ILE A 93 10.56 -8.47 -5.43
N ASP A 94 10.28 -9.76 -5.27
CA ASP A 94 9.64 -10.56 -6.31
C ASP A 94 8.13 -10.49 -6.10
N ALA A 95 7.47 -9.66 -6.90
CA ALA A 95 6.03 -9.46 -6.81
C ALA A 95 5.23 -10.77 -6.99
N ARG A 96 5.75 -11.73 -7.77
CA ARG A 96 5.10 -13.02 -8.00
C ARG A 96 4.98 -13.88 -6.73
N ARG A 97 5.75 -13.55 -5.69
CA ARG A 97 5.73 -14.19 -4.38
C ARG A 97 5.05 -13.31 -3.32
N CYS A 98 4.88 -12.01 -3.60
CA CYS A 98 4.29 -11.07 -2.65
C CYS A 98 2.79 -11.33 -2.47
N ILE A 99 2.34 -11.62 -1.24
CA ILE A 99 0.92 -11.88 -0.94
C ILE A 99 0.04 -10.70 -1.33
N SER A 100 0.51 -9.47 -1.11
CA SER A 100 -0.24 -8.27 -1.51
C SER A 100 -0.48 -8.26 -3.02
N TYR A 101 0.54 -8.51 -3.83
CA TYR A 101 0.37 -8.61 -5.28
C TYR A 101 -0.54 -9.79 -5.68
N LEU A 102 -0.33 -10.95 -5.06
CA LEU A 102 -1.09 -12.17 -5.38
C LEU A 102 -2.58 -12.01 -5.07
N THR A 103 -2.94 -11.30 -4.01
CA THR A 103 -4.34 -11.13 -3.58
C THR A 103 -5.02 -9.91 -4.22
N ILE A 104 -4.28 -8.96 -4.77
CA ILE A 104 -4.85 -7.71 -5.31
C ILE A 104 -4.72 -7.64 -6.84
N GLU A 105 -3.54 -7.92 -7.39
CA GLU A 105 -3.24 -7.63 -8.80
C GLU A 105 -3.13 -8.90 -9.67
N HIS A 106 -2.64 -10.00 -9.12
CA HIS A 106 -2.46 -11.24 -9.88
C HIS A 106 -3.78 -11.72 -10.46
N ARG A 107 -3.76 -12.21 -11.70
CA ARG A 107 -4.93 -12.80 -12.36
C ARG A 107 -4.68 -14.29 -12.59
N GLY A 108 -5.62 -15.10 -12.15
CA GLY A 108 -5.53 -16.56 -12.22
C GLY A 108 -5.28 -17.22 -10.87
N SER A 109 -5.01 -18.50 -10.90
CA SER A 109 -4.76 -19.29 -9.68
C SER A 109 -3.42 -18.99 -9.07
N VAL A 110 -3.38 -18.86 -7.76
CA VAL A 110 -2.13 -18.77 -7.00
C VAL A 110 -1.42 -20.12 -7.03
N ASP A 111 -0.10 -20.09 -7.12
CA ASP A 111 0.75 -21.28 -7.11
C ASP A 111 0.52 -22.12 -5.84
N VAL A 112 0.44 -23.43 -6.00
CA VAL A 112 0.07 -24.36 -4.92
C VAL A 112 1.03 -24.22 -3.72
N GLU A 113 2.32 -24.02 -3.97
CA GLU A 113 3.33 -23.88 -2.91
C GLU A 113 3.12 -22.62 -2.05
N LEU A 114 2.45 -21.59 -2.58
CA LEU A 114 2.20 -20.32 -1.88
C LEU A 114 0.88 -20.30 -1.11
N ARG A 115 -0.08 -21.18 -1.46
CA ARG A 115 -1.43 -21.14 -0.87
C ARG A 115 -1.44 -21.29 0.64
N SER A 116 -0.68 -22.23 1.18
CA SER A 116 -0.56 -22.44 2.63
C SER A 116 0.15 -21.26 3.33
N LYS A 117 1.09 -20.62 2.64
CA LYS A 117 1.86 -19.48 3.16
C LYS A 117 1.03 -18.18 3.21
N ILE A 118 0.00 -18.06 2.37
CA ILE A 118 -0.92 -16.91 2.39
C ILE A 118 -1.74 -16.91 3.69
N GLY A 119 -2.08 -18.08 4.23
CA GLY A 119 -2.88 -18.20 5.46
C GLY A 119 -4.26 -17.57 5.27
N ASN A 120 -4.69 -16.77 6.25
CA ASN A 120 -6.01 -16.14 6.28
C ASN A 120 -6.07 -14.78 5.57
N ARG A 121 -5.06 -14.42 4.77
CA ARG A 121 -5.02 -13.12 4.08
C ARG A 121 -5.85 -13.20 2.81
N ILE A 122 -6.92 -12.40 2.74
CA ILE A 122 -7.83 -12.36 1.58
C ILE A 122 -7.61 -11.13 0.69
N TYR A 123 -7.00 -10.07 1.24
CA TYR A 123 -6.73 -8.84 0.51
C TYR A 123 -5.53 -8.11 1.14
N GLY A 124 -4.43 -8.05 0.43
CA GLY A 124 -3.22 -7.42 0.92
C GLY A 124 -2.46 -8.25 1.96
N CYS A 125 -1.29 -7.72 2.33
CA CYS A 125 -0.42 -8.26 3.38
C CYS A 125 0.53 -7.14 3.80
N ASP A 126 0.47 -6.78 5.05
CA ASP A 126 1.26 -5.68 5.62
C ASP A 126 2.30 -6.16 6.64
N ASP A 127 2.62 -7.46 6.68
CA ASP A 127 3.54 -8.04 7.67
C ASP A 127 4.90 -7.33 7.66
N CYS A 128 5.46 -7.08 6.49
CA CYS A 128 6.74 -6.39 6.35
C CYS A 128 6.68 -4.91 6.79
N LEU A 129 5.51 -4.27 6.66
CA LEU A 129 5.28 -2.92 7.15
C LEU A 129 5.09 -2.93 8.66
N ALA A 130 4.26 -3.86 9.17
CA ALA A 130 3.89 -3.95 10.57
C ALA A 130 5.11 -4.15 11.50
N VAL A 131 6.07 -4.99 11.07
CA VAL A 131 7.26 -5.30 11.86
C VAL A 131 8.31 -4.18 11.84
N CYS A 132 8.17 -3.19 10.99
CA CYS A 132 9.17 -2.13 10.81
C CYS A 132 9.32 -1.29 12.09
N PRO A 133 10.55 -1.18 12.67
CA PRO A 133 10.77 -0.42 13.91
C PRO A 133 10.41 1.07 13.80
N TRP A 134 10.39 1.61 12.59
CA TRP A 134 10.04 3.00 12.34
C TRP A 134 8.56 3.31 12.57
N ASN A 135 7.70 2.27 12.62
CA ASN A 135 6.28 2.45 12.95
C ASN A 135 6.01 2.94 14.38
N LYS A 136 7.02 2.95 15.26
CA LYS A 136 6.91 3.66 16.54
C LYS A 136 6.58 5.15 16.40
N PHE A 137 6.81 5.73 15.22
CA PHE A 137 6.47 7.11 14.88
C PHE A 137 5.16 7.24 14.10
N ALA A 138 4.53 6.12 13.73
CA ALA A 138 3.25 6.13 13.02
C ALA A 138 2.17 6.81 13.87
N LYS A 139 1.33 7.59 13.20
CA LYS A 139 0.22 8.30 13.83
C LYS A 139 -1.09 7.72 13.31
N ALA A 140 -2.09 7.61 14.19
CA ALA A 140 -3.43 7.25 13.77
C ALA A 140 -3.97 8.30 12.79
N GLY A 141 -4.56 7.84 11.70
CA GLY A 141 -5.21 8.72 10.73
C GLY A 141 -6.41 9.42 11.33
N SER A 142 -6.62 10.68 10.98
CA SER A 142 -7.76 11.48 11.43
C SER A 142 -8.99 11.34 10.52
N GLU A 143 -8.83 10.80 9.30
CA GLU A 143 -9.92 10.63 8.34
C GLU A 143 -10.76 9.39 8.69
N THR A 144 -11.91 9.61 9.32
CA THR A 144 -12.79 8.54 9.81
C THR A 144 -13.36 7.65 8.71
N ARG A 145 -13.47 8.14 7.47
CA ARG A 145 -13.92 7.34 6.32
C ARG A 145 -12.95 6.21 5.94
N LEU A 146 -11.69 6.29 6.42
CA LEU A 146 -10.68 5.25 6.21
C LEU A 146 -10.67 4.22 7.33
N TYR A 147 -11.47 4.39 8.38
CA TYR A 147 -11.54 3.42 9.46
C TYR A 147 -12.16 2.11 8.97
N ALA A 148 -11.62 1.00 9.48
CA ALA A 148 -12.16 -0.31 9.16
C ALA A 148 -13.62 -0.43 9.66
N ARG A 149 -14.50 -0.93 8.81
CA ARG A 149 -15.87 -1.25 9.20
C ARG A 149 -15.86 -2.43 10.17
N GLU A 150 -16.71 -2.41 11.19
CA GLU A 150 -16.74 -3.43 12.24
C GLU A 150 -16.87 -4.85 11.68
N GLU A 151 -17.75 -5.04 10.71
CA GLU A 151 -18.02 -6.33 10.06
C GLU A 151 -16.85 -6.85 9.20
N LEU A 152 -15.81 -6.03 8.98
CA LEU A 152 -14.62 -6.41 8.21
C LEU A 152 -13.35 -6.47 9.06
N LYS A 153 -13.42 -6.21 10.36
CA LYS A 153 -12.22 -6.24 11.22
C LYS A 153 -11.72 -7.65 11.47
N MET A 154 -12.63 -8.58 11.77
CA MET A 154 -12.32 -9.99 12.03
C MET A 154 -13.46 -10.89 11.51
N PRO A 155 -13.72 -10.91 10.21
CA PRO A 155 -14.81 -11.70 9.65
C PRO A 155 -14.46 -13.19 9.67
N ASP A 156 -15.48 -14.03 9.81
CA ASP A 156 -15.32 -15.46 9.54
C ASP A 156 -15.17 -15.66 8.03
N LEU A 157 -14.07 -16.27 7.61
CA LEU A 157 -13.79 -16.50 6.19
C LEU A 157 -14.81 -17.47 5.55
N THR A 158 -15.47 -18.33 6.33
CA THR A 158 -16.51 -19.23 5.83
C THR A 158 -17.73 -18.49 5.31
N GLU A 159 -18.01 -17.29 5.83
CA GLU A 159 -19.08 -16.43 5.31
C GLU A 159 -18.83 -16.00 3.85
N PHE A 160 -17.57 -15.86 3.45
CA PHE A 160 -17.23 -15.38 2.11
C PHE A 160 -17.37 -16.46 1.06
N VAL A 161 -17.20 -17.72 1.43
CA VAL A 161 -17.32 -18.87 0.50
C VAL A 161 -18.73 -18.99 -0.06
N THR A 162 -19.75 -18.59 0.70
CA THR A 162 -21.16 -18.70 0.33
C THR A 162 -21.72 -17.45 -0.35
N LEU A 163 -20.96 -16.36 -0.47
CA LEU A 163 -21.43 -15.15 -1.13
C LEU A 163 -21.67 -15.38 -2.63
N ASP A 164 -22.83 -14.97 -3.10
CA ASP A 164 -23.08 -14.77 -4.51
C ASP A 164 -22.57 -13.38 -4.97
N ASP A 165 -22.62 -13.08 -6.26
CA ASP A 165 -22.17 -11.79 -6.81
C ASP A 165 -22.89 -10.60 -6.19
N LYS A 166 -24.19 -10.74 -5.89
CA LYS A 166 -24.97 -9.68 -5.29
C LYS A 166 -24.51 -9.43 -3.86
N GLY A 167 -24.45 -10.47 -3.04
CA GLY A 167 -23.97 -10.39 -1.66
C GLY A 167 -22.54 -9.86 -1.57
N PHE A 168 -21.65 -10.29 -2.47
CA PHE A 168 -20.28 -9.75 -2.55
C PHE A 168 -20.27 -8.25 -2.82
N ARG A 169 -21.01 -7.78 -3.83
CA ARG A 169 -21.06 -6.37 -4.19
C ARG A 169 -21.67 -5.48 -3.12
N GLU A 170 -22.66 -5.99 -2.40
CA GLU A 170 -23.29 -5.30 -1.27
C GLU A 170 -22.33 -5.22 -0.08
N LYS A 171 -21.78 -6.37 0.35
CA LYS A 171 -20.86 -6.46 1.50
C LYS A 171 -19.61 -5.59 1.32
N PHE A 172 -19.02 -5.59 0.14
CA PHE A 172 -17.79 -4.84 -0.14
C PHE A 172 -18.03 -3.50 -0.85
N SER A 173 -19.25 -2.99 -0.84
CA SER A 173 -19.55 -1.66 -1.37
C SER A 173 -18.73 -0.60 -0.63
N GLY A 174 -18.06 0.30 -1.38
CA GLY A 174 -17.17 1.31 -0.80
C GLY A 174 -15.84 0.77 -0.25
N SER A 175 -15.54 -0.52 -0.43
CA SER A 175 -14.29 -1.15 -0.05
C SER A 175 -13.41 -1.43 -1.28
N PRO A 176 -12.07 -1.33 -1.17
CA PRO A 176 -11.16 -1.70 -2.25
C PRO A 176 -11.25 -3.18 -2.64
N ILE A 177 -11.71 -4.06 -1.76
CA ILE A 177 -11.94 -5.48 -2.03
C ILE A 177 -12.91 -5.67 -3.19
N LYS A 178 -13.90 -4.79 -3.36
CA LYS A 178 -14.85 -4.86 -4.48
C LYS A 178 -14.17 -4.88 -5.85
N ARG A 179 -12.98 -4.27 -5.97
CA ARG A 179 -12.21 -4.19 -7.23
C ARG A 179 -11.74 -5.55 -7.72
N ILE A 180 -11.43 -6.47 -6.83
CA ILE A 180 -10.87 -7.77 -7.21
C ILE A 180 -11.93 -8.74 -7.76
N GLY A 181 -13.20 -8.56 -7.40
CA GLY A 181 -14.29 -9.45 -7.78
C GLY A 181 -14.43 -10.68 -6.88
N ARG A 182 -15.58 -11.36 -6.97
CA ARG A 182 -15.91 -12.49 -6.13
C ARG A 182 -15.05 -13.73 -6.41
N ASP A 183 -14.71 -13.96 -7.67
CA ASP A 183 -14.08 -15.22 -8.14
C ASP A 183 -12.58 -15.32 -7.83
N ARG A 184 -12.06 -14.38 -7.05
CA ARG A 184 -10.63 -14.33 -6.66
C ARG A 184 -10.37 -14.65 -5.22
#